data_568860265f4a775861834aaee9d47b18
#
_entry.id   568860265f4a775861834aaee9d47b18
#
_cell.length_a   1.000
_cell.length_b   1.000
_cell.length_c   1.000
_cell.angle_alpha   90.00
_cell.angle_beta   90.00
_cell.angle_gamma   90.00
#
_symmetry.space_group_name_H-M   'P 1'
#
loop_
_entity.id
_entity.type
_entity.pdbx_description
1 polymer ?
#
loop_
_entity_poly.entity_id
_entity_poly.type
_entity_poly.pdbx_seq_one_letter_code
_entity_poly.pdbx_strand_id
1 'polypeptide(L)'
;MMRDWMNSSEFLDEVAIRLDDYVASRDRNERVNPPQSPAKLRKTLDVHLPIEGHGLNPVLDDLDTYIANSVKTHRGEFMNPLWGGLSLPALAGEIIAAATNNSMYTQELSPMGTLIEHTVLRRMCEMVGFPDGFGTFTTGGSNGNMLGMLCAREHAVPASTKKGFDGTNMVVFVSAEAHYSVLMAANVIGVGHLNVVKVACDEGGRMRPDALIDEIQIVRNEGRTPFCVVAT
;
A
#
# COMPACT_ATOMS: atom_id res chain seq x y z
N MET A 1 -16.48 34.39 27.94
CA MET A 1 -15.72 34.38 26.68
C MET A 1 -16.47 33.46 25.71
N MET A 2 -17.32 34.02 24.83
CA MET A 2 -17.98 33.20 23.78
C MET A 2 -16.86 32.69 22.87
N ARG A 3 -16.62 31.38 22.85
CA ARG A 3 -15.76 30.77 21.85
C ARG A 3 -16.53 30.88 20.53
N ASP A 4 -16.02 31.62 19.55
CA ASP A 4 -16.53 31.62 18.18
C ASP A 4 -16.32 30.21 17.60
N TRP A 5 -17.35 29.38 17.76
CA TRP A 5 -17.37 28.05 17.16
C TRP A 5 -17.87 28.23 15.73
N MET A 6 -16.96 28.16 14.78
CA MET A 6 -17.34 27.92 13.38
C MET A 6 -18.28 26.72 13.36
N ASN A 7 -19.40 26.82 12.64
CA ASN A 7 -20.30 25.68 12.51
C ASN A 7 -19.72 24.66 11.51
N SER A 8 -20.24 23.43 11.55
CA SER A 8 -19.71 22.33 10.72
C SER A 8 -19.83 22.60 9.22
N SER A 9 -20.85 23.34 8.77
CA SER A 9 -21.02 23.67 7.35
C SER A 9 -19.97 24.67 6.90
N GLU A 10 -19.75 25.75 7.66
CA GLU A 10 -18.73 26.75 7.38
C GLU A 10 -17.33 26.14 7.37
N PHE A 11 -17.04 25.21 8.28
CA PHE A 11 -15.76 24.49 8.31
C PHE A 11 -15.56 23.64 7.05
N LEU A 12 -16.58 22.91 6.61
CA LEU A 12 -16.51 22.08 5.40
C LEU A 12 -16.36 22.93 4.13
N ASP A 13 -17.04 24.08 4.07
CA ASP A 13 -16.88 25.04 2.97
C ASP A 13 -15.43 25.56 2.90
N GLU A 14 -14.84 25.92 4.02
CA GLU A 14 -13.43 26.35 4.11
C GLU A 14 -12.44 25.25 3.70
N VAL A 15 -12.72 23.98 4.07
CA VAL A 15 -11.94 22.82 3.60
C VAL A 15 -12.07 22.63 2.09
N ALA A 16 -13.28 22.76 1.55
CA ALA A 16 -13.54 22.63 0.11
C ALA A 16 -12.82 23.72 -0.70
N ILE A 17 -12.81 24.98 -0.22
CA ILE A 17 -12.07 26.08 -0.85
C ILE A 17 -10.57 25.75 -0.91
N ARG A 18 -9.96 25.25 0.17
CA ARG A 18 -8.53 24.85 0.20
C ARG A 18 -8.20 23.72 -0.76
N LEU A 19 -9.11 22.75 -0.88
CA LEU A 19 -8.95 21.64 -1.83
C LEU A 19 -9.04 22.14 -3.26
N ASP A 20 -9.98 23.03 -3.58
CA ASP A 20 -10.13 23.63 -4.89
C ASP A 20 -8.89 24.46 -5.27
N ASP A 21 -8.42 25.32 -4.38
CA ASP A 21 -7.19 26.10 -4.55
C ASP A 21 -5.97 25.20 -4.76
N TYR A 22 -5.87 24.10 -4.01
CA TYR A 22 -4.79 23.12 -4.19
C TYR A 22 -4.85 22.49 -5.58
N VAL A 23 -5.99 22.01 -6.00
CA VAL A 23 -6.18 21.39 -7.33
C VAL A 23 -5.94 22.40 -8.45
N ALA A 24 -6.47 23.63 -8.31
CA ALA A 24 -6.30 24.71 -9.28
C ALA A 24 -4.84 25.21 -9.38
N SER A 25 -4.01 24.95 -8.36
CA SER A 25 -2.59 25.33 -8.36
C SER A 25 -1.71 24.45 -9.29
N ARG A 26 -2.29 23.51 -10.02
CA ARG A 26 -1.58 22.55 -10.89
C ARG A 26 -0.60 23.21 -11.86
N ASP A 27 -0.97 24.36 -12.42
CA ASP A 27 -0.21 25.06 -13.46
C ASP A 27 0.62 26.23 -12.89
N ARG A 28 0.68 26.42 -11.58
CA ARG A 28 1.51 27.47 -10.98
C ARG A 28 2.98 27.10 -11.12
N ASN A 29 3.83 28.09 -11.41
CA ASN A 29 5.27 27.90 -11.52
C ASN A 29 5.92 27.83 -10.13
N GLU A 30 5.62 26.76 -9.40
CA GLU A 30 6.16 26.49 -8.06
C GLU A 30 6.96 25.16 -8.11
N ARG A 31 7.81 24.95 -7.13
CA ARG A 31 8.54 23.68 -7.01
C ARG A 31 7.58 22.56 -6.60
N VAL A 32 7.67 21.41 -7.25
CA VAL A 32 6.93 20.18 -6.89
C VAL A 32 7.28 19.75 -5.47
N ASN A 33 8.57 19.82 -5.11
CA ASN A 33 9.04 19.41 -3.79
C ASN A 33 9.56 20.65 -3.04
N PRO A 34 8.96 21.06 -1.91
CA PRO A 34 9.49 22.13 -1.08
C PRO A 34 10.88 21.75 -0.57
N PRO A 35 11.91 22.61 -0.75
CA PRO A 35 13.29 22.28 -0.42
C PRO A 35 13.56 22.44 1.09
N GLN A 36 12.86 21.69 1.92
CA GLN A 36 13.03 21.75 3.36
C GLN A 36 13.49 20.41 3.93
N SER A 37 14.60 20.43 4.66
CA SER A 37 15.05 19.25 5.39
C SER A 37 14.12 18.97 6.59
N PRO A 38 13.99 17.70 7.02
CA PRO A 38 13.23 17.36 8.22
C PRO A 38 13.67 18.16 9.47
N ALA A 39 14.96 18.45 9.59
CA ALA A 39 15.51 19.25 10.68
C ALA A 39 15.05 20.71 10.62
N LYS A 40 14.91 21.28 9.42
CA LYS A 40 14.37 22.63 9.23
C LYS A 40 12.87 22.65 9.55
N LEU A 41 12.09 21.70 9.04
CA LEU A 41 10.65 21.59 9.33
C LEU A 41 10.40 21.53 10.83
N ARG A 42 11.13 20.69 11.59
CA ARG A 42 11.01 20.59 13.05
C ARG A 42 11.33 21.90 13.79
N LYS A 43 12.12 22.78 13.22
CA LYS A 43 12.47 24.07 13.82
C LYS A 43 11.47 25.17 13.49
N THR A 44 10.80 25.08 12.35
CA THR A 44 9.92 26.13 11.83
C THR A 44 8.44 25.86 12.06
N LEU A 45 8.07 24.59 12.23
CA LEU A 45 6.68 24.19 12.46
C LEU A 45 6.51 23.75 13.92
N ASP A 46 5.46 24.24 14.54
CA ASP A 46 4.98 23.70 15.82
C ASP A 46 4.16 22.43 15.53
N VAL A 47 4.75 21.27 15.83
CA VAL A 47 4.12 19.95 15.65
C VAL A 47 3.81 19.27 16.98
N HIS A 48 3.80 20.04 18.06
CA HIS A 48 3.44 19.51 19.37
C HIS A 48 1.93 19.29 19.46
N LEU A 49 1.55 18.18 20.10
CA LEU A 49 0.14 17.94 20.39
C LEU A 49 -0.31 18.92 21.50
N PRO A 50 -1.33 19.73 21.27
CA PRO A 50 -1.86 20.63 22.29
C PRO A 50 -2.49 19.83 23.43
N ILE A 51 -2.31 20.30 24.66
CA ILE A 51 -2.92 19.69 25.84
C ILE A 51 -4.43 19.95 25.86
N GLU A 52 -4.83 21.11 25.35
CA GLU A 52 -6.25 21.51 25.26
C GLU A 52 -6.68 21.65 23.79
N GLY A 53 -7.93 21.28 23.49
CA GLY A 53 -8.50 21.47 22.15
C GLY A 53 -8.68 22.95 21.82
N HIS A 54 -8.42 23.33 20.56
CA HIS A 54 -8.46 24.73 20.11
C HIS A 54 -9.72 25.12 19.31
N GLY A 55 -10.63 24.18 19.04
CA GLY A 55 -11.73 24.39 18.09
C GLY A 55 -11.34 24.15 16.63
N LEU A 56 -12.16 24.58 15.66
CA LEU A 56 -11.99 24.27 14.24
C LEU A 56 -11.07 25.25 13.49
N ASN A 57 -11.05 26.52 13.86
CA ASN A 57 -10.25 27.53 13.15
C ASN A 57 -8.76 27.20 13.10
N PRO A 58 -8.07 26.86 14.20
CA PRO A 58 -6.66 26.46 14.15
C PRO A 58 -6.40 25.22 13.29
N VAL A 59 -7.39 24.34 13.13
CA VAL A 59 -7.26 23.18 12.24
C VAL A 59 -7.13 23.60 10.78
N LEU A 60 -7.81 24.68 10.36
CA LEU A 60 -7.65 25.24 9.02
C LEU A 60 -6.23 25.78 8.78
N ASP A 61 -5.64 26.45 9.77
CA ASP A 61 -4.25 26.91 9.71
C ASP A 61 -3.26 25.73 9.61
N ASP A 62 -3.54 24.64 10.33
CA ASP A 62 -2.77 23.40 10.26
C ASP A 62 -2.87 22.76 8.87
N LEU A 63 -4.05 22.74 8.25
CA LEU A 63 -4.24 22.25 6.87
C LEU A 63 -3.46 23.09 5.87
N ASP A 64 -3.50 24.42 5.96
CA ASP A 64 -2.73 25.32 5.12
C ASP A 64 -1.22 25.06 5.27
N THR A 65 -0.75 24.90 6.51
CA THR A 65 0.63 24.54 6.82
C THR A 65 1.03 23.20 6.23
N TYR A 66 0.18 22.18 6.33
CA TYR A 66 0.40 20.87 5.76
C TYR A 66 0.48 20.93 4.24
N ILE A 67 -0.46 21.58 3.58
CA ILE A 67 -0.51 21.74 2.12
C ILE A 67 0.74 22.47 1.62
N ALA A 68 1.13 23.56 2.28
CA ALA A 68 2.29 24.37 1.90
C ALA A 68 3.60 23.57 1.96
N ASN A 69 3.74 22.63 2.88
CA ASN A 69 4.95 21.84 3.10
C ASN A 69 4.90 20.44 2.48
N SER A 70 3.81 20.07 1.82
CA SER A 70 3.66 18.78 1.14
C SER A 70 4.21 18.79 -0.29
N VAL A 71 4.60 17.62 -0.78
CA VAL A 71 4.96 17.41 -2.19
C VAL A 71 3.72 17.64 -3.06
N LYS A 72 3.88 18.40 -4.14
CA LYS A 72 2.78 18.78 -5.04
C LYS A 72 2.51 17.68 -6.08
N THR A 73 1.93 16.56 -5.62
CA THR A 73 1.70 15.36 -6.44
C THR A 73 0.66 15.54 -7.55
N HIS A 74 -0.16 16.59 -7.47
CA HIS A 74 -1.18 16.93 -8.48
C HIS A 74 -0.62 17.63 -9.71
N ARG A 75 0.65 18.08 -9.69
CA ARG A 75 1.29 18.80 -10.77
C ARG A 75 1.78 17.89 -11.89
N GLY A 76 1.79 18.41 -13.12
CA GLY A 76 2.26 17.67 -14.29
C GLY A 76 3.75 17.30 -14.24
N GLU A 77 4.56 18.08 -13.51
CA GLU A 77 5.99 17.84 -13.31
C GLU A 77 6.31 16.84 -12.19
N PHE A 78 5.29 16.37 -11.47
CA PHE A 78 5.48 15.30 -10.49
C PHE A 78 5.78 13.99 -11.20
N MET A 79 7.05 13.58 -11.18
CA MET A 79 7.52 12.34 -11.78
C MET A 79 7.98 11.38 -10.68
N ASN A 80 7.22 10.32 -10.49
CA ASN A 80 7.54 9.29 -9.51
C ASN A 80 7.33 7.89 -10.13
N PRO A 81 8.27 6.96 -9.97
CA PRO A 81 8.14 5.61 -10.54
C PRO A 81 7.12 4.72 -9.83
N LEU A 82 6.67 5.10 -8.63
CA LEU A 82 5.86 4.23 -7.75
C LEU A 82 4.36 4.50 -7.86
N TRP A 83 3.94 5.75 -8.12
CA TRP A 83 2.52 6.10 -8.27
C TRP A 83 2.32 7.28 -9.20
N GLY A 84 1.11 7.40 -9.74
CA GLY A 84 0.67 8.55 -10.54
C GLY A 84 0.34 9.76 -9.65
N GLY A 85 -0.04 10.85 -10.32
CA GLY A 85 -0.52 12.05 -9.68
C GLY A 85 -1.97 11.93 -9.17
N LEU A 86 -2.57 13.07 -8.87
CA LEU A 86 -3.93 13.17 -8.40
C LEU A 86 -4.94 12.73 -9.48
N SER A 87 -5.89 11.89 -9.08
CA SER A 87 -7.08 11.53 -9.83
C SER A 87 -8.32 12.11 -9.15
N LEU A 88 -9.05 13.00 -9.81
CA LEU A 88 -10.24 13.63 -9.22
C LEU A 88 -11.34 12.62 -8.85
N PRO A 89 -11.67 11.59 -9.66
CA PRO A 89 -12.62 10.56 -9.26
C PRO A 89 -12.17 9.78 -8.01
N ALA A 90 -10.86 9.48 -7.91
CA ALA A 90 -10.32 8.79 -6.73
C ALA A 90 -10.39 9.69 -5.49
N LEU A 91 -10.03 10.97 -5.61
CA LEU A 91 -10.16 11.95 -4.53
C LEU A 91 -11.61 12.05 -4.02
N ALA A 92 -12.58 12.13 -4.94
CA ALA A 92 -14.00 12.15 -4.56
C ALA A 92 -14.41 10.89 -3.79
N GLY A 93 -13.93 9.71 -4.22
CA GLY A 93 -14.15 8.45 -3.52
C GLY A 93 -13.58 8.45 -2.10
N GLU A 94 -12.35 8.93 -1.93
CA GLU A 94 -11.69 9.05 -0.61
C GLU A 94 -12.43 10.02 0.33
N ILE A 95 -12.86 11.17 -0.18
CA ILE A 95 -13.63 12.14 0.62
C ILE A 95 -14.92 11.50 1.13
N ILE A 96 -15.66 10.78 0.26
CA ILE A 96 -16.90 10.11 0.67
C ILE A 96 -16.61 8.95 1.63
N ALA A 97 -15.56 8.17 1.40
CA ALA A 97 -15.17 7.09 2.28
C ALA A 97 -14.80 7.62 3.68
N ALA A 98 -14.04 8.72 3.76
CA ALA A 98 -13.71 9.38 5.02
C ALA A 98 -14.95 9.95 5.73
N ALA A 99 -15.85 10.59 4.98
CA ALA A 99 -17.07 11.18 5.54
C ALA A 99 -18.06 10.14 6.06
N THR A 100 -18.24 9.03 5.34
CA THR A 100 -19.13 7.94 5.76
C THR A 100 -18.52 7.07 6.86
N ASN A 101 -17.19 7.00 6.94
CA ASN A 101 -16.43 6.28 7.95
C ASN A 101 -16.95 4.86 8.23
N ASN A 102 -17.34 4.14 7.19
CA ASN A 102 -17.90 2.81 7.30
C ASN A 102 -16.80 1.77 7.61
N SER A 103 -17.11 0.84 8.51
CA SER A 103 -16.23 -0.30 8.76
C SER A 103 -16.43 -1.39 7.72
N MET A 104 -15.36 -1.80 7.03
CA MET A 104 -15.37 -2.93 6.08
C MET A 104 -15.34 -4.31 6.77
N TYR A 105 -15.56 -4.36 8.09
CA TYR A 105 -15.47 -5.59 8.87
C TYR A 105 -16.58 -6.59 8.51
N THR A 106 -17.82 -6.12 8.33
CA THR A 106 -18.95 -6.95 7.88
C THR A 106 -19.79 -6.23 6.84
N GLN A 107 -20.58 -7.00 6.09
CA GLN A 107 -21.52 -6.45 5.11
C GLN A 107 -22.56 -5.53 5.74
N GLU A 108 -23.02 -5.81 6.96
CA GLU A 108 -24.01 -4.99 7.66
C GLU A 108 -23.47 -3.60 7.99
N LEU A 109 -22.15 -3.50 8.26
CA LEU A 109 -21.50 -2.23 8.59
C LEU A 109 -21.11 -1.42 7.37
N SER A 110 -20.91 -2.06 6.21
CA SER A 110 -20.56 -1.41 4.95
C SER A 110 -21.15 -2.15 3.74
N PRO A 111 -22.47 -2.13 3.55
CA PRO A 111 -23.11 -2.89 2.47
C PRO A 111 -22.63 -2.44 1.08
N MET A 112 -22.55 -1.14 0.82
CA MET A 112 -22.06 -0.62 -0.45
C MET A 112 -20.56 -0.82 -0.63
N GLY A 113 -19.76 -0.62 0.40
CA GLY A 113 -18.31 -0.85 0.34
C GLY A 113 -17.99 -2.30 0.01
N THR A 114 -18.62 -3.26 0.67
CA THR A 114 -18.46 -4.68 0.42
C THR A 114 -18.90 -5.08 -0.99
N LEU A 115 -20.03 -4.55 -1.46
CA LEU A 115 -20.51 -4.80 -2.83
C LEU A 115 -19.53 -4.30 -3.88
N ILE A 116 -19.00 -3.08 -3.70
CA ILE A 116 -18.01 -2.47 -4.59
C ILE A 116 -16.72 -3.30 -4.58
N GLU A 117 -16.20 -3.66 -3.39
CA GLU A 117 -15.01 -4.50 -3.27
C GLU A 117 -15.15 -5.80 -4.06
N HIS A 118 -16.22 -6.56 -3.83
CA HIS A 118 -16.45 -7.82 -4.54
C HIS A 118 -16.58 -7.63 -6.05
N THR A 119 -17.23 -6.56 -6.50
CA THR A 119 -17.42 -6.27 -7.92
C THR A 119 -16.09 -5.96 -8.59
N VAL A 120 -15.26 -5.11 -7.96
CA VAL A 120 -13.94 -4.74 -8.51
C VAL A 120 -13.00 -5.94 -8.50
N LEU A 121 -12.94 -6.70 -7.40
CA LEU A 121 -12.10 -7.90 -7.31
C LEU A 121 -12.47 -8.96 -8.35
N ARG A 122 -13.76 -9.21 -8.57
CA ARG A 122 -14.22 -10.12 -9.64
C ARG A 122 -13.72 -9.65 -11.00
N ARG A 123 -13.87 -8.37 -11.31
CA ARG A 123 -13.40 -7.81 -12.57
C ARG A 123 -11.87 -7.92 -12.72
N MET A 124 -11.12 -7.69 -11.67
CA MET A 124 -9.67 -7.89 -11.68
C MET A 124 -9.28 -9.34 -11.92
N CYS A 125 -9.95 -10.30 -11.27
CA CYS A 125 -9.72 -11.73 -11.50
C CYS A 125 -9.99 -12.14 -12.96
N GLU A 126 -11.09 -11.66 -13.55
CA GLU A 126 -11.39 -11.86 -14.97
C GLU A 126 -10.27 -11.34 -15.89
N MET A 127 -9.78 -10.12 -15.62
CA MET A 127 -8.73 -9.46 -16.41
C MET A 127 -7.39 -10.22 -16.39
N VAL A 128 -7.07 -10.89 -15.29
CA VAL A 128 -5.84 -11.70 -15.17
C VAL A 128 -6.05 -13.16 -15.58
N GLY A 129 -7.21 -13.52 -16.13
CA GLY A 129 -7.50 -14.88 -16.58
C GLY A 129 -7.83 -15.86 -15.44
N PHE A 130 -8.31 -15.38 -14.31
CA PHE A 130 -8.67 -16.18 -13.14
C PHE A 130 -10.13 -15.91 -12.71
N PRO A 131 -11.12 -16.17 -13.59
CA PRO A 131 -12.51 -15.72 -13.41
C PRO A 131 -13.19 -16.29 -12.15
N ASP A 132 -12.81 -17.51 -11.73
CA ASP A 132 -13.32 -18.14 -10.50
C ASP A 132 -12.45 -17.83 -9.27
N GLY A 133 -11.50 -16.91 -9.43
CA GLY A 133 -10.58 -16.51 -8.38
C GLY A 133 -11.25 -15.67 -7.32
N PHE A 134 -10.59 -15.60 -6.18
CA PHE A 134 -10.92 -14.72 -5.06
C PHE A 134 -9.73 -13.83 -4.76
N GLY A 135 -9.99 -12.62 -4.28
CA GLY A 135 -8.95 -11.66 -3.93
C GLY A 135 -9.34 -10.82 -2.73
N THR A 136 -8.39 -10.02 -2.28
CA THR A 136 -8.59 -8.98 -1.27
C THR A 136 -7.70 -7.78 -1.56
N PHE A 137 -8.14 -6.60 -1.20
CA PHE A 137 -7.26 -5.43 -1.18
C PHE A 137 -6.32 -5.50 0.01
N THR A 138 -5.09 -5.08 -0.22
CA THR A 138 -4.03 -5.09 0.79
C THR A 138 -3.52 -3.68 1.05
N THR A 139 -2.88 -3.47 2.20
CA THR A 139 -2.30 -2.16 2.59
C THR A 139 -1.06 -1.76 1.77
N GLY A 140 -0.70 -2.54 0.77
CA GLY A 140 0.40 -2.30 -0.14
C GLY A 140 0.98 -3.58 -0.71
N GLY A 141 1.80 -3.50 -1.78
CA GLY A 141 2.37 -4.65 -2.47
C GLY A 141 3.18 -5.60 -1.57
N SER A 142 3.89 -5.09 -0.58
CA SER A 142 4.62 -5.93 0.39
C SER A 142 3.69 -6.82 1.20
N ASN A 143 2.51 -6.31 1.59
CA ASN A 143 1.49 -7.10 2.28
C ASN A 143 0.85 -8.10 1.31
N GLY A 144 0.61 -7.71 0.05
CA GLY A 144 0.12 -8.60 -0.99
C GLY A 144 1.06 -9.78 -1.24
N ASN A 145 2.37 -9.51 -1.38
CA ASN A 145 3.38 -10.56 -1.52
C ASN A 145 3.39 -11.52 -0.31
N MET A 146 3.30 -10.98 0.89
CA MET A 146 3.24 -11.78 2.11
C MET A 146 1.99 -12.68 2.14
N LEU A 147 0.81 -12.16 1.81
CA LEU A 147 -0.42 -12.94 1.77
C LEU A 147 -0.38 -14.02 0.68
N GLY A 148 0.15 -13.71 -0.52
CA GLY A 148 0.32 -14.71 -1.58
C GLY A 148 1.25 -15.85 -1.15
N MET A 149 2.37 -15.52 -0.52
CA MET A 149 3.30 -16.54 0.03
C MET A 149 2.68 -17.32 1.19
N LEU A 150 1.86 -16.68 2.04
CA LEU A 150 1.12 -17.36 3.10
C LEU A 150 0.11 -18.34 2.52
N CYS A 151 -0.65 -17.97 1.50
CA CYS A 151 -1.56 -18.87 0.80
C CYS A 151 -0.82 -20.07 0.18
N ALA A 152 0.35 -19.85 -0.44
CA ALA A 152 1.18 -20.92 -0.98
C ALA A 152 1.65 -21.85 0.14
N ARG A 153 2.05 -21.33 1.30
CA ARG A 153 2.43 -22.13 2.47
C ARG A 153 1.27 -23.00 2.96
N GLU A 154 0.09 -22.41 3.16
CA GLU A 154 -1.09 -23.14 3.63
C GLU A 154 -1.53 -24.20 2.64
N HIS A 155 -1.39 -23.94 1.34
CA HIS A 155 -1.66 -24.94 0.29
C HIS A 155 -0.66 -26.10 0.37
N ALA A 156 0.63 -25.83 0.55
CA ALA A 156 1.67 -26.85 0.62
C ALA A 156 1.63 -27.65 1.94
N VAL A 157 1.24 -27.02 3.05
CA VAL A 157 1.20 -27.62 4.39
C VAL A 157 -0.13 -27.29 5.10
N PRO A 158 -1.25 -27.90 4.69
CA PRO A 158 -2.58 -27.57 5.24
C PRO A 158 -2.70 -27.77 6.77
N ALA A 159 -1.84 -28.59 7.38
CA ALA A 159 -1.82 -28.79 8.82
C ALA A 159 -1.21 -27.61 9.60
N SER A 160 -0.54 -26.68 8.95
CA SER A 160 0.15 -25.56 9.58
C SER A 160 -0.79 -24.65 10.38
N THR A 161 -2.03 -24.48 9.93
CA THR A 161 -3.06 -23.73 10.62
C THR A 161 -3.34 -24.24 12.05
N LYS A 162 -3.21 -25.56 12.28
CA LYS A 162 -3.50 -26.20 13.57
C LYS A 162 -2.27 -26.56 14.37
N LYS A 163 -1.18 -26.93 13.69
CA LYS A 163 0.03 -27.48 14.33
C LYS A 163 1.18 -26.49 14.39
N GLY A 164 1.03 -25.33 13.77
CA GLY A 164 2.14 -24.43 13.51
C GLY A 164 2.96 -24.89 12.29
N PHE A 165 3.96 -24.08 11.94
CA PHE A 165 4.77 -24.29 10.75
C PHE A 165 6.24 -24.42 11.12
N ASP A 166 6.84 -25.56 10.74
CA ASP A 166 8.29 -25.76 10.73
C ASP A 166 8.78 -25.52 9.30
N GLY A 167 9.34 -24.34 9.06
CA GLY A 167 9.77 -23.87 7.73
C GLY A 167 11.16 -24.35 7.30
N THR A 168 11.84 -25.14 8.12
CA THR A 168 13.27 -25.44 7.91
C THR A 168 13.62 -26.08 6.58
N ASN A 169 12.67 -26.82 6.00
CA ASN A 169 12.86 -27.53 4.74
C ASN A 169 12.07 -26.97 3.54
N MET A 170 11.35 -25.86 3.74
CA MET A 170 10.50 -25.26 2.70
C MET A 170 11.23 -24.14 1.98
N VAL A 171 11.24 -24.18 0.64
CA VAL A 171 12.03 -23.24 -0.18
C VAL A 171 11.15 -22.42 -1.11
N VAL A 172 11.39 -21.11 -1.11
CA VAL A 172 10.81 -20.13 -2.03
C VAL A 172 11.85 -19.74 -3.08
N PHE A 173 11.44 -19.68 -4.34
CA PHE A 173 12.28 -19.20 -5.44
C PHE A 173 11.82 -17.82 -5.86
N VAL A 174 12.76 -16.91 -6.04
CA VAL A 174 12.49 -15.54 -6.45
C VAL A 174 13.47 -15.12 -7.53
N SER A 175 13.08 -14.17 -8.38
CA SER A 175 14.01 -13.50 -9.28
C SER A 175 15.17 -12.86 -8.49
N ALA A 176 16.38 -12.87 -9.04
CA ALA A 176 17.52 -12.15 -8.44
C ALA A 176 17.19 -10.65 -8.26
N GLU A 177 16.35 -10.10 -9.12
CA GLU A 177 15.88 -8.70 -9.10
C GLU A 177 14.59 -8.49 -8.29
N ALA A 178 14.11 -9.53 -7.56
CA ALA A 178 12.88 -9.43 -6.80
C ALA A 178 12.95 -8.35 -5.70
N HIS A 179 11.83 -7.70 -5.48
CA HIS A 179 11.69 -6.71 -4.42
C HIS A 179 11.96 -7.33 -3.04
N TYR A 180 12.62 -6.59 -2.16
CA TYR A 180 13.02 -7.05 -0.82
C TYR A 180 11.87 -7.55 0.06
N SER A 181 10.62 -7.18 -0.24
CA SER A 181 9.44 -7.63 0.49
C SER A 181 9.28 -9.14 0.53
N VAL A 182 9.82 -9.87 -0.47
CA VAL A 182 9.78 -11.34 -0.48
C VAL A 182 10.63 -11.93 0.64
N LEU A 183 11.82 -11.37 0.88
CA LEU A 183 12.66 -11.78 2.02
C LEU A 183 11.98 -11.46 3.36
N MET A 184 11.37 -10.28 3.47
CA MET A 184 10.63 -9.91 4.67
C MET A 184 9.42 -10.83 4.89
N ALA A 185 8.67 -11.14 3.84
CA ALA A 185 7.55 -12.07 3.90
C ALA A 185 8.00 -13.48 4.34
N ALA A 186 9.08 -14.00 3.75
CA ALA A 186 9.63 -15.30 4.12
C ALA A 186 9.98 -15.39 5.61
N ASN A 187 10.51 -14.31 6.19
CA ASN A 187 10.77 -14.23 7.62
C ASN A 187 9.47 -14.27 8.44
N VAL A 188 8.49 -13.43 8.09
CA VAL A 188 7.22 -13.32 8.83
C VAL A 188 6.42 -14.62 8.81
N ILE A 189 6.38 -15.31 7.65
CA ILE A 189 5.65 -16.59 7.52
C ILE A 189 6.43 -17.81 8.04
N GLY A 190 7.60 -17.62 8.64
CA GLY A 190 8.39 -18.68 9.29
C GLY A 190 9.28 -19.50 8.36
N VAL A 191 9.42 -19.14 7.09
CA VAL A 191 10.30 -19.81 6.12
C VAL A 191 11.78 -19.46 6.39
N GLY A 192 12.06 -18.21 6.72
CA GLY A 192 13.41 -17.69 6.95
C GLY A 192 14.18 -17.34 5.66
N HIS A 193 15.11 -16.41 5.77
CA HIS A 193 15.85 -15.87 4.63
C HIS A 193 16.74 -16.89 3.93
N LEU A 194 17.29 -17.86 4.65
CA LEU A 194 18.17 -18.90 4.07
C LEU A 194 17.42 -19.88 3.15
N ASN A 195 16.11 -19.88 3.24
CA ASN A 195 15.24 -20.70 2.41
C ASN A 195 14.63 -19.92 1.23
N VAL A 196 15.15 -18.73 0.93
CA VAL A 196 14.82 -17.97 -0.27
C VAL A 196 15.96 -18.07 -1.28
N VAL A 197 15.73 -18.82 -2.35
CA VAL A 197 16.68 -19.02 -3.44
C VAL A 197 16.48 -17.95 -4.51
N LYS A 198 17.54 -17.22 -4.82
CA LYS A 198 17.56 -16.21 -5.89
C LYS A 198 17.91 -16.88 -7.21
N VAL A 199 16.99 -16.90 -8.13
CA VAL A 199 17.13 -17.45 -9.48
C VAL A 199 17.71 -16.39 -10.42
N ALA A 200 18.69 -16.79 -11.24
CA ALA A 200 19.33 -15.91 -12.21
C ALA A 200 18.36 -15.32 -13.22
N CYS A 201 18.63 -14.08 -13.64
CA CYS A 201 17.86 -13.35 -14.64
C CYS A 201 18.60 -13.28 -15.98
N ASP A 202 17.86 -12.97 -17.04
CA ASP A 202 18.41 -12.58 -18.33
C ASP A 202 18.85 -11.08 -18.31
N GLU A 203 19.39 -10.60 -19.43
CA GLU A 203 19.83 -9.20 -19.57
C GLU A 203 18.66 -8.19 -19.41
N GLY A 204 17.43 -8.62 -19.61
CA GLY A 204 16.21 -7.81 -19.41
C GLY A 204 15.67 -7.88 -17.98
N GLY A 205 16.34 -8.54 -17.04
CA GLY A 205 15.92 -8.68 -15.65
C GLY A 205 14.85 -9.75 -15.43
N ARG A 206 14.49 -10.56 -16.43
CA ARG A 206 13.45 -11.59 -16.30
C ARG A 206 14.06 -12.88 -15.75
N MET A 207 13.37 -13.51 -14.81
CA MET A 207 13.79 -14.81 -14.27
C MET A 207 13.96 -15.83 -15.41
N ARG A 208 15.08 -16.52 -15.43
CA ARG A 208 15.38 -17.57 -16.41
C ARG A 208 14.71 -18.89 -16.02
N PRO A 209 13.82 -19.45 -16.88
CA PRO A 209 13.14 -20.71 -16.57
C PRO A 209 14.09 -21.91 -16.44
N ASP A 210 15.16 -21.96 -17.22
CA ASP A 210 16.18 -23.01 -17.15
C ASP A 210 16.92 -22.96 -15.78
N ALA A 211 17.35 -21.79 -15.34
CA ALA A 211 17.94 -21.61 -14.03
C ALA A 211 16.99 -21.97 -12.89
N LEU A 212 15.69 -21.65 -13.02
CA LEU A 212 14.68 -22.06 -12.04
C LEU A 212 14.57 -23.60 -11.94
N ILE A 213 14.55 -24.28 -13.07
CA ILE A 213 14.50 -25.76 -13.11
C ILE A 213 15.72 -26.34 -12.40
N ASP A 214 16.92 -25.83 -12.68
CA ASP A 214 18.17 -26.28 -12.06
C ASP A 214 18.13 -26.08 -10.54
N GLU A 215 17.75 -24.89 -10.07
CA GLU A 215 17.65 -24.59 -8.64
C GLU A 215 16.59 -25.47 -7.93
N ILE A 216 15.46 -25.74 -8.56
CA ILE A 216 14.44 -26.67 -8.03
C ILE A 216 15.04 -28.07 -7.87
N GLN A 217 15.82 -28.53 -8.86
CA GLN A 217 16.44 -29.86 -8.81
C GLN A 217 17.50 -29.95 -7.71
N ILE A 218 18.32 -28.92 -7.54
CA ILE A 218 19.31 -28.82 -6.46
C ILE A 218 18.61 -28.95 -5.10
N VAL A 219 17.59 -28.14 -4.86
CA VAL A 219 16.83 -28.12 -3.61
C VAL A 219 16.19 -29.48 -3.30
N ARG A 220 15.65 -30.17 -4.33
CA ARG A 220 15.10 -31.52 -4.18
C ARG A 220 16.17 -32.56 -3.82
N ASN A 221 17.34 -32.47 -4.43
CA ASN A 221 18.46 -33.36 -4.14
C ASN A 221 19.01 -33.18 -2.73
N GLU A 222 18.87 -31.98 -2.16
CA GLU A 222 19.17 -31.68 -0.74
C GLU A 222 18.09 -32.19 0.23
N GLY A 223 17.04 -32.82 -0.24
CA GLY A 223 15.90 -33.28 0.57
C GLY A 223 14.99 -32.15 1.06
N ARG A 224 15.09 -30.96 0.45
CA ARG A 224 14.26 -29.78 0.76
C ARG A 224 13.06 -29.71 -0.17
N THR A 225 12.01 -28.99 0.23
CA THR A 225 10.73 -28.94 -0.47
C THR A 225 10.51 -27.60 -1.18
N PRO A 226 10.58 -27.55 -2.51
CA PRO A 226 10.13 -26.42 -3.30
C PRO A 226 8.61 -26.23 -3.09
N PHE A 227 8.16 -25.05 -2.65
CA PHE A 227 6.73 -24.84 -2.46
C PHE A 227 6.16 -23.59 -3.13
N CYS A 228 6.99 -22.60 -3.41
CA CYS A 228 6.55 -21.33 -3.94
C CYS A 228 7.56 -20.73 -4.92
N VAL A 229 7.07 -20.22 -6.03
CA VAL A 229 7.83 -19.35 -6.95
C VAL A 229 7.16 -17.99 -6.96
N VAL A 230 7.91 -16.95 -6.63
CA VAL A 230 7.44 -15.56 -6.72
C VAL A 230 7.99 -14.97 -8.01
N ALA A 231 7.14 -14.90 -9.02
CA ALA A 231 7.45 -14.28 -10.30
C ALA A 231 7.33 -12.75 -10.20
N THR A 232 8.29 -12.02 -10.75
CA THR A 232 8.34 -10.55 -10.79
C THR A 232 8.61 -10.08 -12.22
#